data_c136710e1e854afab6140f4fa11269d6
#
_entry.id   c136710e1e854afab6140f4fa11269d6
#
_cell.length_a   1.000
_cell.length_b   1.000
_cell.length_c   1.000
_cell.angle_alpha   90.00
_cell.angle_beta   90.00
_cell.angle_gamma   90.00
#
_symmetry.space_group_name_H-M   'P 1'
#
loop_
_entity.id
_entity.type
_entity.pdbx_description
1 polymer ?
#
loop_
_entity_poly.entity_id
_entity_poly.type
_entity_poly.pdbx_seq_one_letter_code
_entity_poly.pdbx_strand_id
1 'polypeptide(L)'
;MFIAIRKEPNGSLYMDKEIYSRTQEVQDKNGNITIQPLFSDEELSQSPYNYTKVEIDDVYSDCQESDFNDDLTFSIEKYNARKQVLANEEYENKIVALIRKKYNINQELAILRQRDAKPQEYQEYYNYVEQCKKQVKNVHDYEEVLANAVNQESEQEGA
;
A
#
# COMPACT_ATOMS: atom_id res chain seq x y z
N MET A 1 -0.20 5.83 -15.37
CA MET A 1 -0.02 7.20 -14.82
C MET A 1 1.43 7.66 -14.92
N PHE A 2 1.68 9.00 -14.87
CA PHE A 2 3.03 9.55 -14.81
C PHE A 2 3.35 10.03 -13.39
N ILE A 3 4.57 9.76 -12.94
CA ILE A 3 5.09 10.17 -11.64
C ILE A 3 6.36 10.98 -11.86
N ALA A 4 6.52 12.06 -11.10
CA ALA A 4 7.77 12.80 -11.00
C ALA A 4 8.56 12.28 -9.80
N ILE A 5 9.78 11.82 -10.01
CA ILE A 5 10.67 11.33 -8.95
C ILE A 5 12.04 11.95 -9.08
N ARG A 6 12.67 12.26 -7.97
CA ARG A 6 14.05 12.77 -7.92
C ARG A 6 14.80 12.25 -6.71
N LYS A 7 16.11 12.32 -6.78
CA LYS A 7 17.00 12.03 -5.65
C LYS A 7 17.34 13.33 -4.93
N GLU A 8 17.08 13.35 -3.63
CA GLU A 8 17.43 14.47 -2.77
C GLU A 8 18.92 14.47 -2.42
N PRO A 9 19.51 15.62 -2.00
CA PRO A 9 20.92 15.72 -1.63
C PRO A 9 21.36 14.77 -0.50
N ASN A 10 20.44 14.37 0.37
CA ASN A 10 20.67 13.39 1.45
C ASN A 10 20.61 11.94 0.98
N GLY A 11 20.34 11.70 -0.33
CA GLY A 11 20.22 10.38 -0.94
C GLY A 11 18.82 9.76 -0.87
N SER A 12 17.85 10.34 -0.15
CA SER A 12 16.46 9.89 -0.18
C SER A 12 15.80 10.19 -1.53
N LEU A 13 14.75 9.46 -1.83
CA LEU A 13 13.91 9.75 -2.98
C LEU A 13 12.76 10.66 -2.55
N TYR A 14 12.33 11.52 -3.46
CA TYR A 14 11.11 12.31 -3.34
C TYR A 14 10.24 12.09 -4.56
N MET A 15 8.96 11.87 -4.35
CA MET A 15 7.98 11.55 -5.39
C MET A 15 6.78 12.51 -5.34
N ASP A 16 6.36 13.00 -6.51
CA ASP A 16 5.12 13.75 -6.69
C ASP A 16 4.27 13.05 -7.77
N LYS A 17 3.16 12.47 -7.36
CA LYS A 17 2.23 11.75 -8.24
C LYS A 17 1.28 12.67 -9.01
N GLU A 18 1.15 13.91 -8.57
CA GLU A 18 0.14 14.83 -9.08
C GLU A 18 0.70 15.95 -9.95
N ILE A 19 2.01 16.15 -9.95
CA ILE A 19 2.60 17.32 -10.59
C ILE A 19 2.27 17.41 -12.09
N TYR A 20 2.21 16.26 -12.79
CA TYR A 20 1.87 16.19 -14.21
C TYR A 20 0.38 16.37 -14.49
N SER A 21 -0.48 16.25 -13.49
CA SER A 21 -1.93 16.50 -13.61
C SER A 21 -2.32 17.93 -13.25
N ARG A 22 -1.40 18.71 -12.70
CA ARG A 22 -1.65 20.12 -12.36
C ARG A 22 -1.76 20.95 -13.62
N THR A 23 -2.84 21.73 -13.71
CA THR A 23 -3.15 22.56 -14.87
C THR A 23 -3.35 24.02 -14.46
N GLN A 24 -3.23 24.92 -15.44
CA GLN A 24 -3.51 26.34 -15.31
C GLN A 24 -4.42 26.82 -16.46
N GLU A 25 -5.22 27.84 -16.19
CA GLU A 25 -5.97 28.52 -17.23
C GLU A 25 -5.09 29.57 -17.88
N VAL A 26 -5.00 29.51 -19.20
CA VAL A 26 -4.25 30.50 -20.01
C VAL A 26 -5.23 31.18 -20.97
N GLN A 27 -5.31 32.50 -20.91
CA GLN A 27 -6.13 33.31 -21.80
C GLN A 27 -5.31 33.78 -22.99
N ASP A 28 -5.79 33.55 -24.20
CA ASP A 28 -5.17 34.04 -25.42
C ASP A 28 -5.51 35.55 -25.66
N LYS A 29 -4.88 36.15 -26.68
CA LYS A 29 -5.09 37.56 -27.06
C LYS A 29 -6.52 37.87 -27.50
N ASN A 30 -7.32 36.86 -27.81
CA ASN A 30 -8.71 36.98 -28.25
C ASN A 30 -9.70 36.74 -27.10
N GLY A 31 -9.20 36.48 -25.88
CA GLY A 31 -10.02 36.23 -24.71
C GLY A 31 -10.43 34.74 -24.52
N ASN A 32 -9.95 33.80 -25.37
CA ASN A 32 -10.28 32.40 -25.22
C ASN A 32 -9.43 31.78 -24.09
N ILE A 33 -10.09 31.01 -23.22
CA ILE A 33 -9.45 30.31 -22.11
C ILE A 33 -9.13 28.90 -22.56
N THR A 34 -7.87 28.48 -22.36
CA THR A 34 -7.40 27.10 -22.56
C THR A 34 -6.79 26.57 -21.29
N ILE A 35 -7.00 25.27 -21.02
CA ILE A 35 -6.38 24.57 -19.89
C ILE A 35 -5.06 23.98 -20.39
N GLN A 36 -3.96 24.32 -19.73
CA GLN A 36 -2.64 23.83 -20.06
C GLN A 36 -1.96 23.23 -18.82
N PRO A 37 -1.01 22.31 -18.98
CA PRO A 37 -0.18 21.85 -17.87
C PRO A 37 0.46 23.03 -17.14
N LEU A 38 0.53 22.98 -15.81
CA LEU A 38 1.15 24.03 -14.99
C LEU A 38 2.66 24.10 -15.23
N PHE A 39 3.29 22.94 -15.50
CA PHE A 39 4.70 22.81 -15.83
C PHE A 39 4.86 21.97 -17.09
N SER A 40 5.83 22.30 -17.92
CA SER A 40 6.29 21.42 -19.02
C SER A 40 7.21 20.33 -18.49
N ASP A 41 7.32 19.22 -19.22
CA ASP A 41 8.27 18.15 -18.91
C ASP A 41 9.73 18.68 -18.88
N GLU A 42 10.06 19.64 -19.74
CA GLU A 42 11.38 20.25 -19.80
C GLU A 42 11.69 21.07 -18.53
N GLU A 43 10.76 21.88 -18.05
CA GLU A 43 10.90 22.63 -16.80
C GLU A 43 11.08 21.71 -15.58
N LEU A 44 10.32 20.62 -15.51
CA LEU A 44 10.41 19.68 -14.41
C LEU A 44 11.72 18.89 -14.42
N SER A 45 12.31 18.63 -15.58
CA SER A 45 13.57 17.91 -15.72
C SER A 45 14.81 18.73 -15.36
N GLN A 46 14.67 20.06 -15.31
CA GLN A 46 15.77 21.00 -15.03
C GLN A 46 15.76 21.55 -13.62
N SER A 47 16.85 22.23 -13.23
CA SER A 47 16.91 22.95 -11.95
C SER A 47 15.88 24.08 -11.90
N PRO A 48 15.18 24.29 -10.75
CA PRO A 48 15.45 23.67 -9.43
C PRO A 48 14.77 22.32 -9.19
N TYR A 49 13.94 21.83 -10.10
CA TYR A 49 13.08 20.66 -9.87
C TYR A 49 13.84 19.34 -10.01
N ASN A 50 14.58 19.14 -11.09
CA ASN A 50 15.38 17.95 -11.42
C ASN A 50 14.60 16.62 -11.29
N TYR A 51 13.35 16.60 -11.73
CA TYR A 51 12.53 15.40 -11.73
C TYR A 51 12.82 14.51 -12.92
N THR A 52 12.79 13.22 -12.70
CA THR A 52 12.67 12.20 -13.74
C THR A 52 11.20 11.82 -13.88
N LYS A 53 10.68 11.85 -15.11
CA LYS A 53 9.33 11.37 -15.43
C LYS A 53 9.36 9.87 -15.57
N VAL A 54 8.57 9.18 -14.78
CA VAL A 54 8.42 7.73 -14.81
C VAL A 54 6.97 7.39 -15.12
N GLU A 55 6.78 6.54 -16.16
CA GLU A 55 5.47 5.97 -16.47
C GLU A 55 5.31 4.64 -15.74
N ILE A 56 4.20 4.49 -15.03
CA ILE A 56 3.82 3.25 -14.37
C ILE A 56 2.34 2.94 -14.67
N ASP A 57 2.00 1.67 -14.60
CA ASP A 57 0.62 1.22 -14.75
C ASP A 57 -0.24 1.73 -13.57
N ASP A 58 -1.50 2.05 -13.85
CA ASP A 58 -2.44 2.59 -12.86
C ASP A 58 -2.75 1.59 -11.72
N VAL A 59 -2.53 0.29 -11.94
CA VAL A 59 -2.63 -0.73 -10.91
C VAL A 59 -1.63 -0.53 -9.76
N TYR A 60 -0.56 0.24 -9.97
CA TYR A 60 0.46 0.60 -8.98
C TYR A 60 0.29 2.03 -8.45
N SER A 61 -0.92 2.60 -8.54
CA SER A 61 -1.20 4.00 -8.12
C SER A 61 -0.86 4.30 -6.65
N ASP A 62 -0.84 3.30 -5.78
CA ASP A 62 -0.45 3.40 -4.37
C ASP A 62 1.05 3.16 -4.12
N CYS A 63 1.89 3.16 -5.17
CA CYS A 63 3.34 3.04 -5.04
C CYS A 63 3.93 4.13 -4.13
N GLN A 64 5.07 3.85 -3.54
CA GLN A 64 5.81 4.74 -2.63
C GLN A 64 7.28 4.85 -3.11
N GLU A 65 8.01 5.79 -2.56
CA GLU A 65 9.43 6.01 -2.87
C GLU A 65 10.27 4.74 -2.68
N SER A 66 9.93 3.92 -1.67
CA SER A 66 10.60 2.64 -1.40
C SER A 66 10.46 1.60 -2.53
N ASP A 67 9.49 1.77 -3.43
CA ASP A 67 9.24 0.87 -4.54
C ASP A 67 10.13 1.17 -5.76
N PHE A 68 10.99 2.21 -5.66
CA PHE A 68 11.92 2.59 -6.72
C PHE A 68 13.34 2.14 -6.40
N ASN A 69 14.12 1.97 -7.46
CA ASN A 69 15.55 1.70 -7.39
C ASN A 69 16.36 3.02 -7.28
N ASP A 70 17.64 2.91 -6.97
CA ASP A 70 18.54 4.06 -6.87
C ASP A 70 18.72 4.81 -8.20
N ASP A 71 18.43 4.16 -9.32
CA ASP A 71 18.41 4.73 -10.66
C ASP A 71 17.07 5.34 -11.06
N LEU A 72 16.15 5.47 -10.11
CA LEU A 72 14.80 6.01 -10.24
C LEU A 72 13.83 5.15 -11.08
N THR A 73 14.18 3.91 -11.38
CA THR A 73 13.27 2.97 -12.04
C THR A 73 12.31 2.34 -11.03
N PHE A 74 11.04 2.18 -11.44
CA PHE A 74 10.04 1.48 -10.62
C PHE A 74 10.35 -0.02 -10.56
N SER A 75 10.24 -0.61 -9.36
CA SER A 75 10.48 -2.03 -9.12
C SER A 75 9.19 -2.72 -8.65
N ILE A 76 8.62 -3.53 -9.53
CA ILE A 76 7.45 -4.38 -9.20
C ILE A 76 7.79 -5.34 -8.05
N GLU A 77 9.03 -5.83 -7.98
CA GLU A 77 9.48 -6.72 -6.90
C GLU A 77 9.42 -6.02 -5.53
N LYS A 78 9.98 -4.80 -5.43
CA LYS A 78 9.91 -4.02 -4.18
C LYS A 78 8.48 -3.66 -3.80
N TYR A 79 7.67 -3.25 -4.78
CA TYR A 79 6.25 -2.99 -4.57
C TYR A 79 5.53 -4.22 -3.99
N ASN A 80 5.68 -5.38 -4.63
CA ASN A 80 5.05 -6.62 -4.17
C ASN A 80 5.55 -7.03 -2.78
N ALA A 81 6.85 -6.91 -2.50
CA ALA A 81 7.41 -7.19 -1.18
C ALA A 81 6.79 -6.29 -0.09
N ARG A 82 6.67 -4.98 -0.35
CA ARG A 82 6.00 -4.04 0.55
C ARG A 82 4.53 -4.41 0.77
N LYS A 83 3.79 -4.71 -0.30
CA LYS A 83 2.37 -5.14 -0.21
C LYS A 83 2.22 -6.41 0.62
N GLN A 84 3.14 -7.36 0.47
CA GLN A 84 3.13 -8.59 1.27
C GLN A 84 3.36 -8.32 2.77
N VAL A 85 4.29 -7.40 3.11
CA VAL A 85 4.52 -6.99 4.51
C VAL A 85 3.25 -6.35 5.10
N LEU A 86 2.64 -5.41 4.37
CA LEU A 86 1.40 -4.75 4.81
C LEU A 86 0.24 -5.75 5.00
N ALA A 87 0.08 -6.70 4.08
CA ALA A 87 -0.94 -7.75 4.20
C ALA A 87 -0.72 -8.63 5.43
N ASN A 88 0.54 -9.00 5.72
CA ASN A 88 0.88 -9.78 6.91
C ASN A 88 0.59 -8.99 8.20
N GLU A 89 0.98 -7.71 8.26
CA GLU A 89 0.70 -6.84 9.40
C GLU A 89 -0.82 -6.68 9.64
N GLU A 90 -1.57 -6.49 8.57
CA GLU A 90 -3.04 -6.40 8.66
C GLU A 90 -3.65 -7.71 9.18
N TYR A 91 -3.18 -8.86 8.68
CA TYR A 91 -3.58 -10.18 9.15
C TYR A 91 -3.30 -10.36 10.64
N GLU A 92 -2.09 -10.04 11.11
CA GLU A 92 -1.72 -10.13 12.52
C GLU A 92 -2.56 -9.19 13.39
N ASN A 93 -2.77 -7.96 12.95
CA ASN A 93 -3.60 -6.98 13.66
C ASN A 93 -5.06 -7.44 13.80
N LYS A 94 -5.64 -8.05 12.76
CA LYS A 94 -6.99 -8.64 12.82
C LYS A 94 -7.07 -9.76 13.87
N ILE A 95 -6.05 -10.64 13.94
CA ILE A 95 -5.97 -11.71 14.94
C ILE A 95 -5.88 -11.13 16.36
N VAL A 96 -4.97 -10.18 16.57
CA VAL A 96 -4.79 -9.50 17.86
C VAL A 96 -6.10 -8.83 18.31
N ALA A 97 -6.78 -8.13 17.40
CA ALA A 97 -8.07 -7.49 17.71
C ALA A 97 -9.14 -8.50 18.15
N LEU A 98 -9.20 -9.68 17.55
CA LEU A 98 -10.10 -10.76 17.99
C LEU A 98 -9.72 -11.29 19.38
N ILE A 99 -8.43 -11.55 19.63
CA ILE A 99 -7.94 -12.01 20.93
C ILE A 99 -8.30 -11.00 22.01
N ARG A 100 -8.12 -9.69 21.75
CA ARG A 100 -8.42 -8.60 22.71
C ARG A 100 -9.90 -8.46 23.07
N LYS A 101 -10.82 -9.04 22.30
CA LYS A 101 -12.24 -9.12 22.69
C LYS A 101 -12.48 -9.99 23.91
N LYS A 102 -11.64 -10.99 24.15
CA LYS A 102 -11.79 -11.93 25.27
C LYS A 102 -10.70 -11.80 26.33
N TYR A 103 -9.46 -11.55 25.92
CA TYR A 103 -8.30 -11.47 26.80
C TYR A 103 -7.60 -10.12 26.64
N ASN A 104 -7.45 -9.37 27.74
CA ASN A 104 -6.56 -8.22 27.73
C ASN A 104 -5.10 -8.66 27.85
N ILE A 105 -4.16 -7.73 27.60
CA ILE A 105 -2.73 -8.04 27.57
C ILE A 105 -2.20 -8.57 28.91
N ASN A 106 -2.75 -8.08 30.05
CA ASN A 106 -2.32 -8.52 31.36
C ASN A 106 -2.80 -9.94 31.67
N GLN A 107 -4.02 -10.29 31.26
CA GLN A 107 -4.57 -11.66 31.37
C GLN A 107 -3.75 -12.63 30.52
N GLU A 108 -3.45 -12.26 29.28
CA GLU A 108 -2.61 -13.06 28.38
C GLU A 108 -1.24 -13.34 28.99
N LEU A 109 -0.55 -12.30 29.47
CA LEU A 109 0.74 -12.44 30.12
C LEU A 109 0.68 -13.29 31.40
N ALA A 110 -0.40 -13.19 32.18
CA ALA A 110 -0.60 -14.02 33.38
C ALA A 110 -0.77 -15.50 33.00
N ILE A 111 -1.59 -15.81 31.99
CA ILE A 111 -1.79 -17.18 31.47
C ILE A 111 -0.47 -17.76 30.98
N LEU A 112 0.29 -17.00 30.17
CA LEU A 112 1.58 -17.45 29.63
C LEU A 112 2.61 -17.73 30.72
N ARG A 113 2.69 -16.89 31.77
CA ARG A 113 3.59 -17.09 32.91
C ARG A 113 3.22 -18.30 33.78
N GLN A 114 1.93 -18.63 33.84
CA GLN A 114 1.40 -19.69 34.70
C GLN A 114 1.09 -20.98 33.95
N ARG A 115 1.52 -21.12 32.69
CA ARG A 115 1.16 -22.24 31.81
C ARG A 115 1.44 -23.61 32.42
N ASP A 116 2.58 -23.75 33.12
CA ASP A 116 3.00 -25.03 33.72
C ASP A 116 2.24 -25.31 35.02
N ALA A 117 1.82 -24.26 35.76
CA ALA A 117 1.03 -24.38 37.00
C ALA A 117 -0.47 -24.52 36.73
N LYS A 118 -0.94 -23.97 35.60
CA LYS A 118 -2.35 -23.95 35.19
C LYS A 118 -2.53 -24.39 33.72
N PRO A 119 -2.22 -25.64 33.39
CA PRO A 119 -2.22 -26.12 32.02
C PRO A 119 -3.57 -26.06 31.31
N GLN A 120 -4.67 -26.19 32.06
CA GLN A 120 -6.04 -26.08 31.50
C GLN A 120 -6.37 -24.67 31.03
N GLU A 121 -6.05 -23.66 31.84
CA GLU A 121 -6.27 -22.25 31.51
C GLU A 121 -5.45 -21.85 30.29
N TYR A 122 -4.21 -22.32 30.19
CA TYR A 122 -3.37 -22.13 29.02
C TYR A 122 -3.94 -22.82 27.78
N GLN A 123 -4.45 -24.05 27.89
CA GLN A 123 -5.03 -24.76 26.77
C GLN A 123 -6.29 -24.09 26.23
N GLU A 124 -7.14 -23.55 27.09
CA GLU A 124 -8.33 -22.78 26.71
C GLU A 124 -7.94 -21.50 25.93
N TYR A 125 -6.94 -20.77 26.44
CA TYR A 125 -6.39 -19.59 25.76
C TYR A 125 -5.82 -19.97 24.40
N TYR A 126 -5.00 -21.00 24.32
CA TYR A 126 -4.38 -21.46 23.07
C TYR A 126 -5.44 -21.85 22.03
N ASN A 127 -6.45 -22.61 22.43
CA ASN A 127 -7.53 -23.01 21.53
C ASN A 127 -8.30 -21.78 21.00
N TYR A 128 -8.51 -20.78 21.84
CA TYR A 128 -9.15 -19.54 21.41
C TYR A 128 -8.30 -18.76 20.40
N VAL A 129 -7.00 -18.65 20.62
CA VAL A 129 -6.07 -18.02 19.67
C VAL A 129 -6.09 -18.73 18.32
N GLU A 130 -6.07 -20.07 18.32
CA GLU A 130 -6.14 -20.84 17.07
C GLU A 130 -7.50 -20.68 16.35
N GLN A 131 -8.60 -20.51 17.06
CA GLN A 131 -9.89 -20.16 16.50
C GLN A 131 -9.86 -18.76 15.84
N CYS A 132 -9.28 -17.77 16.50
CA CYS A 132 -9.11 -16.42 15.94
C CYS A 132 -8.30 -16.45 14.65
N LYS A 133 -7.18 -17.18 14.60
CA LYS A 133 -6.37 -17.36 13.39
C LYS A 133 -7.15 -17.98 12.23
N LYS A 134 -7.90 -19.06 12.52
CA LYS A 134 -8.74 -19.71 11.50
C LYS A 134 -9.84 -18.78 10.98
N GLN A 135 -10.45 -17.99 11.87
CA GLN A 135 -11.49 -17.05 11.47
C GLN A 135 -10.95 -15.96 10.54
N VAL A 136 -9.79 -15.37 10.85
CA VAL A 136 -9.17 -14.34 10.00
C VAL A 136 -8.73 -14.93 8.67
N LYS A 137 -8.13 -16.13 8.66
CA LYS A 137 -7.70 -16.81 7.45
C LYS A 137 -8.88 -17.08 6.49
N ASN A 138 -9.98 -17.59 7.00
CA ASN A 138 -11.17 -17.87 6.19
C ASN A 138 -11.74 -16.62 5.53
N VAL A 139 -11.73 -15.47 6.22
CA VAL A 139 -12.18 -14.19 5.65
C VAL A 139 -11.21 -13.73 4.56
N HIS A 140 -9.92 -13.83 4.78
CA HIS A 140 -8.90 -13.46 3.79
C HIS A 140 -9.01 -14.31 2.52
N ASP A 141 -9.10 -15.63 2.67
CA ASP A 141 -9.24 -16.56 1.54
C ASP A 141 -10.52 -16.26 0.72
N TYR A 142 -11.62 -15.86 1.38
CA TYR A 142 -12.87 -15.49 0.73
C TYR A 142 -12.75 -14.14 -0.02
N GLU A 143 -12.11 -13.15 0.57
CA GLU A 143 -11.84 -11.84 -0.06
C GLU A 143 -10.95 -11.99 -1.31
N GLU A 144 -9.94 -12.86 -1.25
CA GLU A 144 -9.06 -13.17 -2.39
C GLU A 144 -9.83 -13.84 -3.54
N VAL A 145 -10.72 -14.80 -3.23
CA VAL A 145 -11.56 -15.44 -4.24
C VAL A 145 -12.51 -14.45 -4.92
N LEU A 146 -13.11 -13.52 -4.15
CA LEU A 146 -13.99 -12.48 -4.69
C LEU A 146 -13.22 -11.51 -5.59
N ALA A 147 -12.03 -11.07 -5.18
CA ALA A 147 -11.19 -10.16 -5.96
C ALA A 147 -10.78 -10.79 -7.30
N ASN A 148 -10.42 -12.08 -7.30
CA ASN A 148 -10.08 -12.81 -8.52
C ASN A 148 -11.28 -13.01 -9.45
N ALA A 149 -12.48 -13.22 -8.92
CA ALA A 149 -13.70 -13.34 -9.71
C ALA A 149 -14.07 -12.03 -10.42
N VAL A 150 -13.97 -10.89 -9.72
CA VAL A 150 -14.23 -9.55 -10.28
C VAL A 150 -13.25 -9.21 -11.41
N ASN A 151 -11.96 -9.55 -11.23
CA ASN A 151 -10.95 -9.31 -12.25
C ASN A 151 -11.18 -10.13 -13.54
N GLN A 152 -11.69 -11.37 -13.41
CA GLN A 152 -12.02 -12.21 -14.58
C GLN A 152 -13.23 -11.70 -15.36
N GLU A 153 -14.23 -11.12 -14.69
CA GLU A 153 -15.38 -10.51 -15.35
C GLU A 153 -15.01 -9.26 -16.14
N SER A 154 -14.08 -8.43 -15.62
CA SER A 154 -13.62 -7.22 -16.30
C SER A 154 -12.80 -7.49 -17.57
N GLU A 155 -12.11 -8.64 -17.64
CA GLU A 155 -11.36 -9.06 -18.84
C GLU A 155 -12.26 -9.59 -19.96
N GLN A 156 -13.47 -10.08 -19.64
CA GLN A 156 -14.43 -10.60 -20.62
C GLN A 156 -15.32 -9.52 -21.26
N GLU A 157 -15.52 -8.39 -20.61
CA GLU A 157 -16.29 -7.27 -21.16
C GLU A 157 -15.48 -6.35 -22.10
N GLY A 158 -14.15 -6.53 -22.17
CA GLY A 158 -13.22 -5.76 -23.00
C GLY A 158 -12.80 -6.45 -24.32
N ALA A 159 -13.39 -7.58 -24.71
CA ALA A 159 -13.02 -8.36 -25.92
C ALA A 159 -14.04 -8.23 -27.05
#